data_76543d0886d3461930a30b7c809a5750
#
_entry.id   76543d0886d3461930a30b7c809a5750
#
_cell.length_a   1.000
_cell.length_b   1.000
_cell.length_c   1.000
_cell.angle_alpha   90.00
_cell.angle_beta   90.00
_cell.angle_gamma   90.00
#
_symmetry.space_group_name_H-M   'P 1'
#
loop_
_entity.id
_entity.type
_entity.pdbx_description
1 polymer ?
#
loop_
_entity_poly.entity_id
_entity_poly.type
_entity_poly.pdbx_seq_one_letter_code
_entity_poly.pdbx_strand_id
1 'polypeptide(L)'
;MANINSKQLGNLGERMAENYLKEKGYQILDRNYSFRIPGNPQKGEIDIVAKKSDIISFIEVKTLLEGGSPSLISPEEKVNFGKQRKLVRTAESWLMTKRIPLNSKWQIDVISVRMTQGKAKISHFENAIPY
;
A
#
# COMPACT_ATOMS: atom_id res chain seq x y z
N MET A 1 2.22 -21.99 19.76
CA MET A 1 2.39 -20.82 18.89
C MET A 1 1.37 -19.75 19.22
N ALA A 2 1.85 -18.54 19.39
CA ALA A 2 0.92 -17.43 19.62
C ALA A 2 0.12 -17.15 18.35
N ASN A 3 -1.20 -17.03 18.48
CA ASN A 3 -2.04 -16.65 17.37
C ASN A 3 -1.87 -15.16 17.10
N ILE A 4 -1.62 -14.82 15.83
CA ILE A 4 -1.50 -13.45 15.40
C ILE A 4 -2.88 -12.97 14.91
N ASN A 5 -3.33 -11.81 15.37
CA ASN A 5 -4.60 -11.26 14.91
C ASN A 5 -4.41 -10.46 13.61
N SER A 6 -5.51 -10.05 12.99
CA SER A 6 -5.47 -9.33 11.69
C SER A 6 -4.65 -8.05 11.75
N LYS A 7 -4.77 -7.30 12.85
CA LYS A 7 -4.03 -6.05 13.00
C LYS A 7 -2.53 -6.31 13.12
N GLN A 8 -2.14 -7.31 13.91
CA GLN A 8 -0.73 -7.68 14.05
C GLN A 8 -0.15 -8.16 12.74
N LEU A 9 -0.92 -8.96 11.99
CA LEU A 9 -0.51 -9.46 10.68
C LEU A 9 -0.30 -8.30 9.71
N GLY A 10 -1.23 -7.35 9.67
CA GLY A 10 -1.11 -6.18 8.83
C GLY A 10 0.11 -5.34 9.19
N ASN A 11 0.34 -5.10 10.48
CA ASN A 11 1.51 -4.34 10.93
C ASN A 11 2.81 -5.04 10.55
N LEU A 12 2.87 -6.34 10.68
CA LEU A 12 4.04 -7.12 10.30
C LEU A 12 4.30 -7.02 8.80
N GLY A 13 3.24 -7.16 7.99
CA GLY A 13 3.35 -7.03 6.54
C GLY A 13 3.85 -5.67 6.11
N GLU A 14 3.35 -4.60 6.75
CA GLU A 14 3.79 -3.24 6.44
C GLU A 14 5.25 -3.03 6.76
N ARG A 15 5.75 -3.57 7.90
CA ARG A 15 7.16 -3.48 8.23
C ARG A 15 8.03 -4.24 7.22
N MET A 16 7.58 -5.40 6.80
CA MET A 16 8.31 -6.19 5.80
C MET A 16 8.34 -5.49 4.45
N ALA A 17 7.24 -4.87 4.05
CA ALA A 17 7.16 -4.08 2.84
C ALA A 17 8.11 -2.88 2.91
N GLU A 18 8.15 -2.19 4.05
CA GLU A 18 9.05 -1.05 4.24
C GLU A 18 10.53 -1.47 4.13
N ASN A 19 10.90 -2.58 4.77
CA ASN A 19 12.27 -3.08 4.69
C ASN A 19 12.64 -3.45 3.26
N TYR A 20 11.73 -4.09 2.54
CA TYR A 20 11.91 -4.41 1.13
C TYR A 20 12.16 -3.14 0.31
N LEU A 21 11.35 -2.10 0.53
CA LEU A 21 11.49 -0.84 -0.20
C LEU A 21 12.83 -0.17 0.08
N LYS A 22 13.25 -0.14 1.33
CA LYS A 22 14.54 0.44 1.70
C LYS A 22 15.70 -0.30 1.04
N GLU A 23 15.64 -1.63 1.01
CA GLU A 23 16.66 -2.44 0.35
C GLU A 23 16.71 -2.16 -1.16
N LYS A 24 15.59 -1.81 -1.76
CA LYS A 24 15.51 -1.47 -3.18
C LYS A 24 15.87 -0.01 -3.47
N GLY A 25 16.23 0.76 -2.45
CA GLY A 25 16.67 2.13 -2.64
C GLY A 25 15.59 3.20 -2.50
N TYR A 26 14.43 2.82 -1.99
CA TYR A 26 13.36 3.80 -1.74
C TYR A 26 13.61 4.56 -0.44
N GLN A 27 13.25 5.83 -0.45
CA GLN A 27 13.17 6.65 0.76
C GLN A 27 11.72 6.62 1.24
N ILE A 28 11.50 6.27 2.51
CA ILE A 28 10.15 6.29 3.08
C ILE A 28 9.84 7.71 3.48
N LEU A 29 8.75 8.25 2.93
CA LEU A 29 8.34 9.63 3.17
C LEU A 29 7.24 9.73 4.23
N ASP A 30 6.36 8.73 4.31
CA ASP A 30 5.25 8.75 5.26
C ASP A 30 4.70 7.35 5.46
N ARG A 31 3.97 7.15 6.56
CA ARG A 31 3.34 5.86 6.90
C ARG A 31 1.94 6.10 7.41
N ASN A 32 1.03 5.18 7.07
CA ASN A 32 -0.33 5.17 7.60
C ASN A 32 -1.03 6.53 7.47
N TYR A 33 -0.89 7.12 6.29
CA TYR A 33 -1.55 8.39 6.01
C TYR A 33 -3.04 8.15 5.78
N SER A 34 -3.88 8.95 6.43
CA SER A 34 -5.32 8.86 6.24
C SER A 34 -5.90 10.23 5.92
N PHE A 35 -6.98 10.22 5.15
CA PHE A 35 -7.66 11.43 4.72
C PHE A 35 -9.16 11.16 4.68
N ARG A 36 -9.94 12.04 5.33
CA ARG A 36 -11.39 11.94 5.28
C ARG A 36 -11.89 12.64 4.02
N ILE A 37 -12.36 11.85 3.08
CA ILE A 37 -12.85 12.36 1.80
C ILE A 37 -14.21 13.02 2.02
N PRO A 38 -14.40 14.30 1.62
CA PRO A 38 -15.68 14.97 1.78
C PRO A 38 -16.82 14.19 1.12
N GLY A 39 -17.95 14.04 1.84
CA GLY A 39 -19.11 13.33 1.33
C GLY A 39 -19.02 11.83 1.41
N ASN A 40 -17.91 11.28 1.91
CA ASN A 40 -17.72 9.84 2.04
C ASN A 40 -17.66 9.48 3.53
N PRO A 41 -18.47 8.51 4.01
CA PRO A 41 -18.42 8.11 5.42
C PRO A 41 -17.15 7.41 5.81
N GLN A 42 -16.40 6.88 4.85
CA GLN A 42 -15.14 6.18 5.10
C GLN A 42 -13.97 7.06 4.73
N LYS A 43 -12.92 7.01 5.55
CA LYS A 43 -11.68 7.69 5.23
C LYS A 43 -10.87 6.86 4.24
N GLY A 44 -10.02 7.52 3.45
CA GLY A 44 -9.03 6.86 2.62
C GLY A 44 -7.74 6.67 3.40
N GLU A 45 -6.99 5.62 3.09
CA GLU A 45 -5.72 5.32 3.77
C GLU A 45 -4.67 4.88 2.75
N ILE A 46 -3.43 5.33 3.00
CA ILE A 46 -2.25 4.88 2.26
C ILE A 46 -1.30 4.29 3.30
N ASP A 47 -0.86 3.07 3.10
CA ASP A 47 0.00 2.38 4.07
C ASP A 47 1.40 2.95 4.10
N ILE A 48 2.01 3.19 2.93
CA ILE A 48 3.36 3.71 2.82
C ILE A 48 3.42 4.71 1.67
N VAL A 49 4.09 5.83 1.89
CA VAL A 49 4.48 6.76 0.82
C VAL A 49 5.99 6.71 0.72
N ALA A 50 6.49 6.40 -0.47
CA ALA A 50 7.92 6.23 -0.69
C ALA A 50 8.35 6.92 -1.97
N LYS A 51 9.64 7.21 -2.08
CA LYS A 51 10.20 7.88 -3.26
C LYS A 51 11.46 7.17 -3.71
N LYS A 52 11.55 6.95 -5.01
CA LYS A 52 12.77 6.43 -5.63
C LYS A 52 12.99 7.22 -6.91
N SER A 53 14.22 7.75 -7.09
CA SER A 53 14.51 8.69 -8.17
C SER A 53 13.56 9.88 -8.06
N ASP A 54 12.81 10.21 -9.10
CA ASP A 54 11.87 11.33 -9.07
C ASP A 54 10.41 10.89 -8.98
N ILE A 55 10.17 9.61 -8.67
CA ILE A 55 8.82 9.05 -8.63
C ILE A 55 8.37 8.82 -7.18
N ILE A 56 7.20 9.37 -6.83
CA ILE A 56 6.57 9.14 -5.54
C ILE A 56 5.58 7.98 -5.71
N SER A 57 5.72 6.95 -4.88
CA SER A 57 4.85 5.79 -4.90
C SER A 57 3.98 5.77 -3.66
N PHE A 58 2.66 5.68 -3.87
CA PHE A 58 1.67 5.50 -2.80
C PHE A 58 1.33 4.03 -2.77
N ILE A 59 1.61 3.38 -1.66
CA ILE A 59 1.66 1.92 -1.61
C ILE A 59 0.59 1.36 -0.69
N GLU A 60 -0.23 0.49 -1.23
CA GLU A 60 -1.18 -0.34 -0.49
C GLU A 60 -0.51 -1.68 -0.22
N VAL A 61 -0.46 -2.09 1.04
CA VAL A 61 0.15 -3.37 1.44
C VAL A 61 -0.95 -4.38 1.71
N LYS A 62 -0.87 -5.54 1.06
CA LYS A 62 -1.76 -6.67 1.28
C LYS A 62 -0.98 -7.80 1.90
N THR A 63 -1.38 -8.21 3.11
CA THR A 63 -0.71 -9.29 3.82
C THR A 63 -1.62 -10.52 3.82
N LEU A 64 -1.06 -11.64 3.38
CA LEU A 64 -1.80 -12.90 3.24
C LEU A 64 -1.07 -13.99 4.02
N LEU A 65 -1.85 -14.77 4.80
CA LEU A 65 -1.35 -15.98 5.42
C LEU A 65 -1.61 -17.14 4.48
N GLU A 66 -0.59 -17.94 4.19
CA GLU A 66 -0.77 -19.16 3.43
C GLU A 66 -1.46 -20.20 4.33
N GLY A 67 -2.40 -20.95 3.75
CA GLY A 67 -3.24 -21.87 4.49
C GLY A 67 -4.64 -21.33 4.74
N GLY A 68 -4.86 -20.05 4.50
CA GLY A 68 -6.20 -19.49 4.40
C GLY A 68 -6.80 -19.84 3.04
N SER A 69 -7.97 -19.30 2.72
CA SER A 69 -8.61 -19.55 1.44
C SER A 69 -7.65 -19.21 0.30
N PRO A 70 -7.32 -20.16 -0.57
CA PRO A 70 -6.50 -19.83 -1.72
C PRO A 70 -7.26 -18.84 -2.59
N SER A 71 -6.72 -17.66 -2.72
CA SER A 71 -7.26 -16.68 -3.64
C SER A 71 -6.49 -16.82 -4.95
N LEU A 72 -7.21 -17.18 -6.01
CA LEU A 72 -6.65 -17.22 -7.36
C LEU A 72 -6.54 -15.82 -7.95
N ILE A 73 -7.08 -14.84 -7.24
CA ILE A 73 -7.11 -13.44 -7.67
C ILE A 73 -5.87 -12.75 -7.14
N SER A 74 -5.17 -12.01 -7.99
CA SER A 74 -4.00 -11.23 -7.57
C SER A 74 -4.43 -10.12 -6.59
N PRO A 75 -3.55 -9.68 -5.68
CA PRO A 75 -3.90 -8.66 -4.70
C PRO A 75 -4.48 -7.38 -5.29
N GLU A 76 -3.95 -6.92 -6.41
CA GLU A 76 -4.46 -5.70 -7.06
C GLU A 76 -5.87 -5.87 -7.60
N GLU A 77 -6.25 -7.08 -7.99
CA GLU A 77 -7.59 -7.37 -8.50
C GLU A 77 -8.65 -7.32 -7.41
N LYS A 78 -8.24 -7.44 -6.13
CA LYS A 78 -9.15 -7.34 -5.00
C LYS A 78 -9.51 -5.91 -4.67
N VAL A 79 -8.79 -4.95 -5.22
CA VAL A 79 -9.05 -3.54 -5.00
C VAL A 79 -10.14 -3.11 -5.98
N ASN A 80 -11.39 -3.01 -5.51
CA ASN A 80 -12.52 -2.66 -6.35
C ASN A 80 -12.43 -1.21 -6.84
N PHE A 81 -13.26 -0.86 -7.81
CA PHE A 81 -13.24 0.44 -8.47
C PHE A 81 -13.42 1.61 -7.49
N GLY A 82 -14.34 1.48 -6.54
CA GLY A 82 -14.55 2.52 -5.52
C GLY A 82 -13.33 2.71 -4.63
N LYS A 83 -12.67 1.63 -4.26
CA LYS A 83 -11.45 1.69 -3.45
C LYS A 83 -10.29 2.29 -4.24
N GLN A 84 -10.20 2.00 -5.54
CA GLN A 84 -9.19 2.61 -6.41
C GLN A 84 -9.33 4.13 -6.45
N ARG A 85 -10.57 4.63 -6.64
CA ARG A 85 -10.83 6.07 -6.64
C ARG A 85 -10.47 6.71 -5.30
N LYS A 86 -10.76 6.01 -4.21
CA LYS A 86 -10.43 6.49 -2.87
C LYS A 86 -8.93 6.60 -2.68
N LEU A 87 -8.18 5.63 -3.16
CA LEU A 87 -6.71 5.66 -3.11
C LEU A 87 -6.15 6.85 -3.90
N VAL A 88 -6.68 7.09 -5.10
CA VAL A 88 -6.25 8.22 -5.92
C VAL A 88 -6.50 9.54 -5.20
N ARG A 89 -7.69 9.74 -4.64
CA ARG A 89 -8.03 10.99 -3.94
C ARG A 89 -7.18 11.16 -2.68
N THR A 90 -6.89 10.07 -1.98
CA THR A 90 -6.04 10.12 -0.79
C THR A 90 -4.61 10.49 -1.16
N ALA A 91 -4.10 9.92 -2.25
CA ALA A 91 -2.77 10.25 -2.75
C ALA A 91 -2.70 11.74 -3.15
N GLU A 92 -3.71 12.23 -3.87
CA GLU A 92 -3.77 13.64 -4.25
C GLU A 92 -3.78 14.56 -3.02
N SER A 93 -4.53 14.19 -1.97
CA SER A 93 -4.57 14.99 -0.76
C SER A 93 -3.21 15.06 -0.08
N TRP A 94 -2.45 13.96 -0.10
CA TRP A 94 -1.10 13.94 0.45
C TRP A 94 -0.19 14.92 -0.32
N LEU A 95 -0.24 14.86 -1.65
CA LEU A 95 0.55 15.75 -2.50
C LEU A 95 0.19 17.21 -2.22
N MET A 96 -1.10 17.52 -2.13
CA MET A 96 -1.56 18.88 -1.85
C MET A 96 -1.09 19.37 -0.47
N THR A 97 -1.19 18.52 0.54
CA THR A 97 -0.73 18.85 1.89
C THR A 97 0.76 19.13 1.92
N LYS A 98 1.54 18.40 1.14
CA LYS A 98 3.00 18.60 1.04
C LYS A 98 3.39 19.67 0.04
N ARG A 99 2.40 20.31 -0.63
CA ARG A 99 2.62 21.33 -1.66
C ARG A 99 3.45 20.82 -2.82
N ILE A 100 3.20 19.56 -3.20
CA ILE A 100 3.82 18.94 -4.37
C ILE A 100 2.81 19.01 -5.51
N PRO A 101 3.21 19.53 -6.69
CA PRO A 101 2.28 19.65 -7.81
C PRO A 101 1.70 18.31 -8.24
N LEU A 102 0.41 18.28 -8.57
CA LEU A 102 -0.28 17.05 -8.98
C LEU A 102 0.25 16.50 -10.31
N ASN A 103 0.93 17.33 -11.11
CA ASN A 103 1.56 16.88 -12.34
C ASN A 103 2.98 16.34 -12.14
N SER A 104 3.43 16.21 -10.88
CA SER A 104 4.66 15.52 -10.54
C SER A 104 4.53 14.04 -10.89
N LYS A 105 5.66 13.34 -10.97
CA LYS A 105 5.63 11.89 -11.24
C LYS A 105 5.24 11.15 -9.98
N TRP A 106 4.08 10.52 -10.01
CA TRP A 106 3.62 9.69 -8.89
C TRP A 106 2.77 8.54 -9.41
N GLN A 107 2.68 7.51 -8.61
CA GLN A 107 1.95 6.29 -8.99
C GLN A 107 1.45 5.59 -7.75
N ILE A 108 0.50 4.69 -7.94
CA ILE A 108 -0.06 3.87 -6.86
C ILE A 108 0.38 2.44 -7.08
N ASP A 109 1.08 1.90 -6.10
CA ASP A 109 1.62 0.54 -6.12
C ASP A 109 0.86 -0.34 -5.14
N VAL A 110 0.89 -1.64 -5.38
CA VAL A 110 0.43 -2.64 -4.43
C VAL A 110 1.61 -3.55 -4.10
N ILE A 111 1.85 -3.77 -2.81
CA ILE A 111 2.81 -4.76 -2.37
C ILE A 111 2.04 -5.87 -1.65
N SER A 112 2.24 -7.09 -2.11
CA SER A 112 1.68 -8.28 -1.50
C SER A 112 2.76 -8.95 -0.65
N VAL A 113 2.45 -9.20 0.62
CA VAL A 113 3.34 -9.93 1.52
C VAL A 113 2.62 -11.25 1.85
N ARG A 114 3.14 -12.34 1.31
CA ARG A 114 2.58 -13.66 1.54
C ARG A 114 3.46 -14.41 2.53
N MET A 115 2.88 -14.78 3.65
CA MET A 115 3.60 -15.46 4.72
C MET A 115 3.31 -16.96 4.73
N THR A 116 4.36 -17.76 4.70
CA THR A 116 4.29 -19.21 4.70
C THR A 116 5.35 -19.75 5.64
N GLN A 117 4.94 -20.53 6.65
CA GLN A 117 5.85 -21.31 7.53
C GLN A 117 7.19 -20.59 7.80
N GLY A 118 7.13 -19.38 8.34
CA GLY A 118 8.31 -18.62 8.72
C GLY A 118 9.02 -17.90 7.60
N LYS A 119 8.48 -17.98 6.38
CA LYS A 119 9.03 -17.25 5.23
C LYS A 119 8.02 -16.25 4.72
N ALA A 120 8.52 -15.16 4.17
CA ALA A 120 7.68 -14.15 3.54
C ALA A 120 8.08 -14.02 2.07
N LYS A 121 7.07 -14.02 1.20
CA LYS A 121 7.28 -13.74 -0.22
C LYS A 121 6.66 -12.39 -0.53
N ILE A 122 7.46 -11.47 -1.05
CA ILE A 122 7.02 -10.13 -1.40
C ILE A 122 6.86 -10.04 -2.90
N SER A 123 5.72 -9.50 -3.34
CA SER A 123 5.47 -9.20 -4.75
C SER A 123 5.11 -7.72 -4.84
N HIS A 124 5.79 -6.99 -5.70
CA HIS A 124 5.59 -5.56 -5.87
C HIS A 124 4.99 -5.29 -7.25
N PHE A 125 3.78 -4.75 -7.26
CA PHE A 125 3.06 -4.40 -8.47
C PHE A 125 3.12 -2.89 -8.63
N GLU A 126 4.04 -2.42 -9.45
CA GLU A 126 4.24 -0.99 -9.67
C GLU A 126 3.19 -0.43 -10.59
N ASN A 127 2.75 0.80 -10.29
CA ASN A 127 1.75 1.50 -11.08
C ASN A 127 0.51 0.63 -11.34
N ALA A 128 0.03 0.00 -10.27
CA ALA A 128 -1.02 -1.01 -10.34
C ALA A 128 -2.42 -0.41 -10.50
N ILE A 129 -2.60 0.87 -10.16
CA ILE A 129 -3.91 1.52 -10.15
C ILE A 129 -3.83 2.78 -11.00
N PRO A 130 -4.60 2.85 -12.08
CA PRO A 130 -4.61 4.03 -12.94
C PRO A 130 -5.35 5.20 -12.28
N TYR A 131 -5.02 6.39 -12.69
CA TYR A 131 -5.71 7.59 -12.23
C TYR A 131 -5.83 8.64 -13.33
#